data_d6826d3a67db1080a3188d80d6bea50b
#
_entry.id   d6826d3a67db1080a3188d80d6bea50b
#
_cell.length_a   1.000
_cell.length_b   1.000
_cell.length_c   1.000
_cell.angle_alpha   90.00
_cell.angle_beta   90.00
_cell.angle_gamma   90.00
#
_symmetry.space_group_name_H-M   'P 1'
#
loop_
_entity.id
_entity.type
_entity.pdbx_description
1 polymer ?
#
loop_
_entity_poly.entity_id
_entity_poly.type
_entity_poly.pdbx_seq_one_letter_code
_entity_poly.pdbx_strand_id
1 'polypeptide(L)'
;MTADGDGYRTFEGAGFGTLMVRLASGPKETPPVASGRAYLRGSLPAVYQEGDFGMRFVGALETLLDPIVAVLDALPAHFSADHAPRDILDLLSAWLGVELDESQTPAQRREMVRRAAELGRRRGTRAGLELALSLAFPGLPLRVEDLGGVRTAPPEDGMDAPAATFVVYCDKPIAETTQAAVARCIEQSKPVHASYRLRVKAARKPAEEDPA
;
A
#
# COMPACT_ATOMS: atom_id res chain seq x y z
N MET A 1 9.11 -17.81 -21.45
CA MET A 1 8.85 -18.25 -20.08
C MET A 1 10.19 -18.67 -19.50
N THR A 2 10.83 -17.78 -18.78
CA THR A 2 12.16 -17.99 -18.20
C THR A 2 11.99 -18.08 -16.67
N ALA A 3 12.55 -19.11 -16.06
CA ALA A 3 12.61 -19.25 -14.61
C ALA A 3 13.97 -18.73 -14.16
N ASP A 4 13.98 -17.70 -13.34
CA ASP A 4 15.17 -17.19 -12.70
C ASP A 4 15.47 -18.00 -11.43
N GLY A 5 16.75 -18.14 -11.07
CA GLY A 5 17.20 -19.01 -9.98
C GLY A 5 16.67 -18.67 -8.58
N ASP A 6 15.91 -17.60 -8.42
CA ASP A 6 15.32 -17.12 -7.16
C ASP A 6 13.85 -17.52 -6.94
N GLY A 7 13.31 -18.43 -7.74
CA GLY A 7 11.94 -18.96 -7.52
C GLY A 7 10.82 -18.00 -7.95
N TYR A 8 11.11 -17.05 -8.83
CA TYR A 8 10.11 -16.18 -9.46
C TYR A 8 9.80 -16.64 -10.87
N ARG A 9 8.55 -16.55 -11.28
CA ARG A 9 8.13 -16.65 -12.68
C ARG A 9 7.67 -15.30 -13.17
N THR A 10 8.26 -14.82 -14.25
CA THR A 10 7.92 -13.55 -14.89
C THR A 10 6.91 -13.82 -16.01
N PHE A 11 5.79 -13.13 -15.97
CA PHE A 11 4.78 -13.13 -17.03
C PHE A 11 4.80 -11.75 -17.69
N GLU A 12 5.22 -11.69 -18.95
CA GLU A 12 5.12 -10.48 -19.77
C GLU A 12 3.76 -10.47 -20.49
N GLY A 13 2.87 -9.58 -20.09
CA GLY A 13 1.63 -9.29 -20.79
C GLY A 13 1.72 -7.92 -21.47
N ALA A 14 1.31 -7.83 -22.71
CA ALA A 14 1.28 -6.57 -23.45
C ALA A 14 0.32 -5.59 -22.75
N GLY A 15 0.86 -4.54 -22.13
CA GLY A 15 0.09 -3.39 -21.64
C GLY A 15 -0.11 -3.28 -20.14
N PHE A 16 0.32 -4.26 -19.34
CA PHE A 16 0.34 -4.17 -17.88
C PHE A 16 1.75 -4.52 -17.40
N GLY A 17 2.27 -3.74 -16.46
CA GLY A 17 3.61 -3.93 -15.91
C GLY A 17 3.88 -5.37 -15.46
N THR A 18 5.14 -5.74 -15.40
CA THR A 18 5.60 -7.09 -15.05
C THR A 18 5.04 -7.53 -13.69
N LEU A 19 4.14 -8.52 -13.71
CA LEU A 19 3.65 -9.15 -12.48
C LEU A 19 4.66 -10.22 -12.04
N MET A 20 5.37 -9.97 -10.97
CA MET A 20 6.25 -10.95 -10.32
C MET A 20 5.46 -11.74 -9.27
N VAL A 21 5.12 -12.98 -9.58
CA VAL A 21 4.51 -13.90 -8.61
C VAL A 21 5.60 -14.74 -7.98
N ARG A 22 5.84 -14.56 -6.70
CA ARG A 22 6.72 -15.42 -5.92
C ARG A 22 6.01 -16.75 -5.64
N LEU A 23 6.42 -17.80 -6.31
CA LEU A 23 6.02 -19.14 -5.94
C LEU A 23 6.85 -19.54 -4.71
N ALA A 24 6.19 -19.70 -3.57
CA ALA A 24 6.84 -20.21 -2.36
C ALA A 24 7.42 -21.62 -2.66
N SER A 25 8.72 -21.67 -2.86
CA SER A 25 9.47 -22.92 -3.01
C SER A 25 9.76 -23.46 -1.61
N GLY A 26 8.99 -24.44 -1.19
CA GLY A 26 9.23 -25.25 0.00
C GLY A 26 7.99 -26.08 0.31
N PRO A 27 8.13 -27.34 0.77
CA PRO A 27 7.01 -28.09 1.26
C PRO A 27 6.58 -27.48 2.60
N LYS A 28 5.80 -26.38 2.55
CA LYS A 28 4.94 -26.06 3.67
C LYS A 28 3.88 -27.17 3.65
N GLU A 29 3.93 -28.02 4.64
CA GLU A 29 2.78 -28.83 5.01
C GLU A 29 1.60 -27.88 5.17
N THR A 30 0.87 -27.70 4.08
CA THR A 30 -0.42 -27.04 4.12
C THR A 30 -1.29 -27.98 4.90
N PRO A 31 -1.81 -27.61 6.07
CA PRO A 31 -2.75 -28.46 6.77
C PRO A 31 -3.85 -28.80 5.75
N PRO A 32 -4.33 -30.04 5.70
CA PRO A 32 -5.38 -30.44 4.78
C PRO A 32 -6.56 -29.52 5.05
N VAL A 33 -6.81 -28.60 4.12
CA VAL A 33 -8.01 -27.79 4.15
C VAL A 33 -9.13 -28.76 3.84
N ALA A 34 -9.81 -29.20 4.89
CA ALA A 34 -11.01 -29.99 4.74
C ALA A 34 -12.08 -29.06 4.16
N SER A 35 -12.07 -28.90 2.84
CA SER A 35 -13.21 -28.33 2.14
C SER A 35 -14.29 -29.41 2.19
N GLY A 36 -15.18 -29.33 3.17
CA GLY A 36 -16.31 -30.24 3.30
C GLY A 36 -17.36 -30.10 2.19
N ARG A 37 -16.99 -29.47 1.07
CA ARG A 37 -17.86 -29.22 -0.07
C ARG A 37 -17.55 -30.17 -1.21
N ALA A 38 -18.36 -31.19 -1.36
CA ALA A 38 -18.35 -32.10 -2.51
C ALA A 38 -18.92 -31.37 -3.75
N TYR A 39 -18.19 -30.37 -4.27
CA TYR A 39 -18.70 -29.50 -5.34
C TYR A 39 -18.74 -30.18 -6.72
N LEU A 40 -17.77 -31.03 -7.05
CA LEU A 40 -17.81 -31.80 -8.30
C LEU A 40 -18.78 -32.98 -8.19
N ARG A 41 -18.69 -33.77 -7.12
CA ARG A 41 -19.57 -34.90 -6.90
C ARG A 41 -21.03 -34.49 -6.84
N GLY A 42 -21.33 -33.35 -6.18
CA GLY A 42 -22.68 -32.82 -6.09
C GLY A 42 -23.21 -32.23 -7.41
N SER A 43 -22.33 -31.90 -8.36
CA SER A 43 -22.71 -31.37 -9.67
C SER A 43 -22.94 -32.44 -10.73
N LEU A 44 -22.59 -33.71 -10.44
CA LEU A 44 -22.77 -34.79 -11.40
C LEU A 44 -24.26 -35.16 -11.54
N PRO A 45 -24.73 -35.48 -12.76
CA PRO A 45 -26.04 -36.09 -12.94
C PRO A 45 -26.15 -37.40 -12.14
N ALA A 46 -27.34 -37.68 -11.61
CA ALA A 46 -27.61 -38.81 -10.71
C ALA A 46 -27.11 -40.16 -11.25
N VAL A 47 -27.21 -40.36 -12.56
CA VAL A 47 -26.76 -41.63 -13.23
C VAL A 47 -25.25 -41.89 -13.03
N TYR A 48 -24.43 -40.85 -12.84
CA TYR A 48 -23.00 -40.99 -12.58
C TYR A 48 -22.67 -41.10 -11.10
N GLN A 49 -23.62 -40.78 -10.23
CA GLN A 49 -23.45 -40.85 -8.77
C GLN A 49 -23.67 -42.29 -8.23
N GLU A 50 -24.26 -43.19 -9.03
CA GLU A 50 -24.53 -44.57 -8.62
C GLU A 50 -23.26 -45.46 -8.64
N GLY A 51 -22.21 -45.08 -9.39
CA GLY A 51 -21.00 -45.86 -9.55
C GLY A 51 -19.93 -45.54 -8.50
N ASP A 52 -19.56 -46.52 -7.65
CA ASP A 52 -18.50 -46.32 -6.63
C ASP A 52 -17.17 -45.84 -7.24
N PHE A 53 -16.75 -46.44 -8.36
CA PHE A 53 -15.50 -46.06 -9.04
C PHE A 53 -15.55 -44.59 -9.52
N GLY A 54 -16.65 -44.18 -10.16
CA GLY A 54 -16.82 -42.81 -10.67
C GLY A 54 -16.78 -41.79 -9.53
N MET A 55 -17.47 -42.05 -8.44
CA MET A 55 -17.50 -41.18 -7.26
C MET A 55 -16.14 -41.07 -6.57
N ARG A 56 -15.35 -42.17 -6.51
CA ARG A 56 -14.00 -42.12 -5.95
C ARG A 56 -13.03 -41.41 -6.86
N PHE A 57 -13.14 -41.58 -8.16
CA PHE A 57 -12.31 -40.86 -9.15
C PHE A 57 -12.57 -39.35 -9.09
N VAL A 58 -13.83 -38.93 -9.09
CA VAL A 58 -14.17 -37.52 -8.97
C VAL A 58 -13.75 -36.95 -7.61
N GLY A 59 -13.85 -37.75 -6.53
CA GLY A 59 -13.32 -37.36 -5.22
C GLY A 59 -11.81 -37.11 -5.22
N ALA A 60 -11.07 -37.89 -5.98
CA ALA A 60 -9.63 -37.69 -6.15
C ALA A 60 -9.35 -36.36 -6.91
N LEU A 61 -10.16 -36.03 -7.91
CA LEU A 61 -10.06 -34.71 -8.60
C LEU A 61 -10.41 -33.55 -7.69
N GLU A 62 -11.41 -33.70 -6.81
CA GLU A 62 -11.75 -32.70 -5.82
C GLU A 62 -10.53 -32.40 -4.92
N THR A 63 -9.83 -33.39 -4.43
CA THR A 63 -8.64 -33.16 -3.57
C THR A 63 -7.52 -32.41 -4.27
N LEU A 64 -7.39 -32.55 -5.59
CA LEU A 64 -6.43 -31.76 -6.37
C LEU A 64 -6.85 -30.29 -6.50
N LEU A 65 -8.14 -30.02 -6.52
CA LEU A 65 -8.71 -28.66 -6.65
C LEU A 65 -8.95 -27.97 -5.30
N ASP A 66 -9.00 -28.73 -4.20
CA ASP A 66 -9.23 -28.20 -2.85
C ASP A 66 -8.35 -27.02 -2.47
N PRO A 67 -7.03 -26.98 -2.77
CA PRO A 67 -6.20 -25.82 -2.44
C PRO A 67 -6.65 -24.55 -3.18
N ILE A 68 -7.11 -24.70 -4.43
CA ILE A 68 -7.59 -23.56 -5.24
C ILE A 68 -8.90 -23.03 -4.65
N VAL A 69 -9.83 -23.92 -4.33
CA VAL A 69 -11.12 -23.55 -3.71
C VAL A 69 -10.88 -22.88 -2.36
N ALA A 70 -9.95 -23.38 -1.55
CA ALA A 70 -9.60 -22.78 -0.27
C ALA A 70 -9.07 -21.35 -0.42
N VAL A 71 -8.24 -21.08 -1.44
CA VAL A 71 -7.78 -19.72 -1.73
C VAL A 71 -8.94 -18.82 -2.14
N LEU A 72 -9.85 -19.33 -2.98
CA LEU A 72 -11.04 -18.57 -3.39
C LEU A 72 -11.98 -18.26 -2.21
N ASP A 73 -12.18 -19.22 -1.32
CA ASP A 73 -12.99 -19.03 -0.11
C ASP A 73 -12.33 -18.04 0.87
N ALA A 74 -11.00 -17.96 0.87
CA ALA A 74 -10.24 -17.02 1.69
C ALA A 74 -10.05 -15.62 1.07
N LEU A 75 -10.54 -15.38 -0.17
CA LEU A 75 -10.40 -14.08 -0.85
C LEU A 75 -10.84 -12.87 0.01
N PRO A 76 -11.96 -12.90 0.75
CA PRO A 76 -12.35 -11.78 1.59
C PRO A 76 -11.28 -11.42 2.64
N ALA A 77 -10.58 -12.42 3.18
CA ALA A 77 -9.47 -12.18 4.12
C ALA A 77 -8.23 -11.60 3.40
N HIS A 78 -7.93 -12.06 2.19
CA HIS A 78 -6.84 -11.52 1.37
C HIS A 78 -7.06 -10.06 0.98
N PHE A 79 -8.31 -9.65 0.75
CA PHE A 79 -8.64 -8.24 0.45
C PHE A 79 -8.85 -7.37 1.68
N SER A 80 -8.72 -7.93 2.88
CA SER A 80 -8.77 -7.16 4.12
C SER A 80 -7.40 -6.57 4.45
N ALA A 81 -7.31 -5.27 4.67
CA ALA A 81 -6.07 -4.63 5.10
C ALA A 81 -5.47 -5.25 6.37
N ASP A 82 -6.31 -5.84 7.24
CA ASP A 82 -5.88 -6.44 8.51
C ASP A 82 -5.26 -7.82 8.33
N HIS A 83 -5.75 -8.61 7.37
CA HIS A 83 -5.40 -10.01 7.19
C HIS A 83 -4.56 -10.27 5.95
N ALA A 84 -4.54 -9.34 4.98
CA ALA A 84 -3.80 -9.49 3.73
C ALA A 84 -2.33 -9.84 3.97
N PRO A 85 -1.78 -10.83 3.26
CA PRO A 85 -0.34 -11.03 3.16
C PRO A 85 0.35 -9.78 2.60
N ARG A 86 1.67 -9.67 2.82
CA ARG A 86 2.42 -8.47 2.42
C ARG A 86 2.33 -8.16 0.93
N ASP A 87 2.47 -9.16 0.09
CA ASP A 87 2.38 -9.08 -1.37
C ASP A 87 1.00 -8.60 -1.85
N ILE A 88 -0.06 -9.11 -1.24
CA ILE A 88 -1.43 -8.65 -1.51
C ILE A 88 -1.66 -7.24 -0.98
N LEU A 89 -1.09 -6.88 0.17
CA LEU A 89 -1.17 -5.53 0.70
C LEU A 89 -0.50 -4.52 -0.23
N ASP A 90 0.66 -4.86 -0.77
CA ASP A 90 1.39 -4.04 -1.74
C ASP A 90 0.58 -3.91 -3.06
N LEU A 91 -0.07 -4.99 -3.52
CA LEU A 91 -1.00 -4.94 -4.65
C LEU A 91 -2.21 -4.04 -4.39
N LEU A 92 -2.84 -4.17 -3.23
CA LEU A 92 -3.97 -3.33 -2.83
C LEU A 92 -3.58 -1.86 -2.76
N SER A 93 -2.39 -1.54 -2.22
CA SER A 93 -1.91 -0.16 -2.16
C SER A 93 -1.74 0.44 -3.55
N ALA A 94 -1.17 -0.33 -4.49
CA ALA A 94 -1.01 0.09 -5.88
C ALA A 94 -2.37 0.35 -6.57
N TRP A 95 -3.35 -0.52 -6.36
CA TRP A 95 -4.71 -0.34 -6.90
C TRP A 95 -5.44 0.87 -6.32
N LEU A 96 -5.21 1.16 -5.05
CA LEU A 96 -5.83 2.29 -4.36
C LEU A 96 -5.05 3.61 -4.56
N GLY A 97 -3.92 3.57 -5.27
CA GLY A 97 -3.07 4.73 -5.53
C GLY A 97 -2.40 5.27 -4.26
N VAL A 98 -2.11 4.39 -3.30
CA VAL A 98 -1.37 4.70 -2.08
C VAL A 98 0.04 4.14 -2.22
N GLU A 99 1.04 5.00 -2.20
CA GLU A 99 2.44 4.56 -2.23
C GLU A 99 2.92 4.23 -0.81
N LEU A 100 3.44 3.02 -0.66
CA LEU A 100 4.02 2.54 0.59
C LEU A 100 5.53 2.68 0.54
N ASP A 101 6.12 3.30 1.57
CA ASP A 101 7.57 3.42 1.71
C ASP A 101 8.14 2.19 2.42
N GLU A 102 9.34 1.76 2.03
CA GLU A 102 10.01 0.61 2.63
C GLU A 102 10.36 0.81 4.11
N SER A 103 10.55 2.06 4.52
CA SER A 103 10.81 2.43 5.91
C SER A 103 9.59 2.26 6.83
N GLN A 104 8.39 2.09 6.27
CA GLN A 104 7.15 1.95 7.04
C GLN A 104 7.03 0.56 7.66
N THR A 105 6.60 0.53 8.91
CA THR A 105 6.29 -0.72 9.61
C THR A 105 5.07 -1.42 8.97
N PRO A 106 4.93 -2.75 9.14
CA PRO A 106 3.75 -3.46 8.65
C PRO A 106 2.42 -2.89 9.15
N ALA A 107 2.39 -2.39 10.39
CA ALA A 107 1.20 -1.76 10.96
C ALA A 107 0.84 -0.44 10.26
N GLN A 108 1.84 0.40 9.96
CA GLN A 108 1.66 1.63 9.21
C GLN A 108 1.15 1.38 7.80
N ARG A 109 1.73 0.40 7.08
CA ARG A 109 1.29 0.00 5.75
C ARG A 109 -0.17 -0.43 5.75
N ARG A 110 -0.60 -1.26 6.73
CA ARG A 110 -1.99 -1.68 6.88
C ARG A 110 -2.92 -0.50 7.14
N GLU A 111 -2.51 0.45 7.97
CA GLU A 111 -3.31 1.64 8.27
C GLU A 111 -3.44 2.55 7.05
N MET A 112 -2.37 2.71 6.26
CA MET A 112 -2.41 3.46 4.99
C MET A 112 -3.43 2.85 4.02
N VAL A 113 -3.40 1.53 3.83
CA VAL A 113 -4.36 0.83 2.95
C VAL A 113 -5.78 0.92 3.50
N ARG A 114 -5.97 0.77 4.82
CA ARG A 114 -7.30 0.90 5.46
C ARG A 114 -7.92 2.27 5.21
N ARG A 115 -7.09 3.32 5.22
CA ARG A 115 -7.53 4.71 5.01
C ARG A 115 -7.40 5.19 3.57
N ALA A 116 -7.04 4.33 2.63
CA ALA A 116 -6.82 4.70 1.24
C ALA A 116 -8.01 5.43 0.60
N ALA A 117 -9.23 4.99 0.87
CA ALA A 117 -10.44 5.63 0.35
C ALA A 117 -10.62 7.05 0.92
N GLU A 118 -10.24 7.30 2.16
CA GLU A 118 -10.28 8.63 2.78
C GLU A 118 -9.19 9.53 2.20
N LEU A 119 -7.96 9.00 2.07
CA LEU A 119 -6.85 9.69 1.42
C LEU A 119 -7.21 10.09 -0.01
N GLY A 120 -7.80 9.17 -0.78
CA GLY A 120 -8.23 9.42 -2.15
C GLY A 120 -9.27 10.54 -2.26
N ARG A 121 -10.28 10.53 -1.39
CA ARG A 121 -11.31 11.60 -1.36
C ARG A 121 -10.77 12.97 -1.01
N ARG A 122 -9.70 13.05 -0.21
CA ARG A 122 -9.09 14.30 0.24
C ARG A 122 -7.81 14.65 -0.50
N ARG A 123 -7.47 13.91 -1.55
CA ARG A 123 -6.25 14.12 -2.31
C ARG A 123 -6.17 15.55 -2.83
N GLY A 124 -4.99 16.16 -2.72
CA GLY A 124 -4.76 17.52 -3.16
C GLY A 124 -5.32 18.60 -2.24
N THR A 125 -5.88 18.26 -1.09
CA THR A 125 -6.30 19.22 -0.07
C THR A 125 -5.32 19.26 1.10
N ARG A 126 -5.30 20.36 1.85
CA ARG A 126 -4.54 20.49 3.10
C ARG A 126 -4.84 19.33 4.06
N ALA A 127 -6.12 19.04 4.30
CA ALA A 127 -6.55 17.99 5.21
C ALA A 127 -6.10 16.59 4.72
N GLY A 128 -6.07 16.36 3.40
CA GLY A 128 -5.56 15.12 2.82
C GLY A 128 -4.06 14.97 3.02
N LEU A 129 -3.29 16.04 2.84
CA LEU A 129 -1.85 16.05 3.08
C LEU A 129 -1.53 15.86 4.57
N GLU A 130 -2.22 16.54 5.47
CA GLU A 130 -2.07 16.36 6.91
C GLU A 130 -2.36 14.91 7.34
N LEU A 131 -3.41 14.31 6.77
CA LEU A 131 -3.74 12.90 7.01
C LEU A 131 -2.63 11.97 6.49
N ALA A 132 -2.15 12.16 5.26
CA ALA A 132 -1.08 11.34 4.68
C ALA A 132 0.19 11.40 5.53
N LEU A 133 0.61 12.60 5.93
CA LEU A 133 1.77 12.82 6.77
C LEU A 133 1.62 12.20 8.17
N SER A 134 0.44 12.31 8.78
CA SER A 134 0.18 11.73 10.10
C SER A 134 0.22 10.20 10.10
N LEU A 135 -0.23 9.58 9.01
CA LEU A 135 -0.20 8.13 8.84
C LEU A 135 1.20 7.60 8.50
N ALA A 136 1.92 8.32 7.64
CA ALA A 136 3.26 7.92 7.23
C ALA A 136 4.30 8.13 8.35
N PHE A 137 4.15 9.20 9.15
CA PHE A 137 5.10 9.59 10.18
C PHE A 137 4.43 9.80 11.54
N PRO A 138 3.88 8.74 12.16
CA PRO A 138 3.25 8.85 13.48
C PRO A 138 4.31 9.29 14.51
N GLY A 139 4.00 10.35 15.25
CA GLY A 139 4.90 10.92 16.25
C GLY A 139 5.79 12.07 15.78
N LEU A 140 5.73 12.44 14.50
CA LEU A 140 6.29 13.71 14.04
C LEU A 140 5.21 14.81 14.09
N PRO A 141 5.47 15.93 14.76
CA PRO A 141 4.54 17.07 14.77
C PRO A 141 4.66 17.85 13.45
N LEU A 142 4.02 17.31 12.41
CA LEU A 142 3.98 17.92 11.09
C LEU A 142 2.70 18.74 10.96
N ARG A 143 2.84 20.02 10.58
CA ARG A 143 1.74 20.95 10.38
C ARG A 143 1.84 21.57 8.98
N VAL A 144 0.72 21.59 8.27
CA VAL A 144 0.61 22.19 6.95
C VAL A 144 -0.04 23.56 7.07
N GLU A 145 0.60 24.57 6.52
CA GLU A 145 0.05 25.93 6.40
C GLU A 145 -0.14 26.24 4.92
N ASP A 146 -1.39 26.47 4.56
CA ASP A 146 -1.76 26.82 3.20
C ASP A 146 -1.63 28.34 3.04
N LEU A 147 -0.77 28.74 2.11
CA LEU A 147 -0.55 30.16 1.74
C LEU A 147 -1.34 30.53 0.49
N GLY A 148 -2.04 29.56 -0.11
CA GLY A 148 -2.87 29.75 -1.29
C GLY A 148 -4.17 30.47 -0.96
N GLY A 149 -4.83 30.93 -2.00
CA GLY A 149 -6.14 31.55 -1.92
C GLY A 149 -6.63 31.94 -3.30
N VAL A 150 -7.92 32.22 -3.42
CA VAL A 150 -8.49 32.80 -4.65
C VAL A 150 -8.21 34.30 -4.64
N ARG A 151 -7.39 34.75 -5.59
CA ARG A 151 -7.18 36.19 -5.82
C ARG A 151 -8.23 36.66 -6.81
N THR A 152 -9.02 37.60 -6.41
CA THR A 152 -10.05 38.23 -7.25
C THR A 152 -9.55 39.49 -7.98
N ALA A 153 -8.38 39.99 -7.59
CA ALA A 153 -7.72 41.12 -8.27
C ALA A 153 -6.54 40.60 -9.11
N PRO A 154 -6.28 41.18 -10.29
CA PRO A 154 -5.07 40.92 -11.03
C PRO A 154 -3.84 41.25 -10.16
N PRO A 155 -2.72 40.52 -10.31
CA PRO A 155 -1.51 40.86 -9.58
C PRO A 155 -1.08 42.30 -9.95
N GLU A 156 -0.77 43.10 -8.95
CA GLU A 156 -0.15 44.40 -9.19
C GLU A 156 1.23 44.14 -9.84
N ASP A 157 1.59 44.97 -10.83
CA ASP A 157 2.86 44.88 -11.53
C ASP A 157 4.03 44.88 -10.52
N GLY A 158 4.78 43.81 -10.47
CA GLY A 158 5.92 43.61 -9.56
C GLY A 158 5.68 42.70 -8.35
N MET A 159 4.46 42.18 -8.16
CA MET A 159 4.22 41.21 -7.10
C MET A 159 4.50 39.77 -7.63
N ASP A 160 5.68 39.27 -7.32
CA ASP A 160 6.03 37.87 -7.60
C ASP A 160 5.00 36.93 -6.98
N ALA A 161 4.58 35.91 -7.74
CA ALA A 161 3.78 34.83 -7.19
C ALA A 161 4.47 34.27 -5.94
N PRO A 162 3.74 33.91 -4.89
CA PRO A 162 4.36 33.39 -3.67
C PRO A 162 5.28 32.22 -4.03
N ALA A 163 6.51 32.24 -3.53
CA ALA A 163 7.53 31.24 -3.84
C ALA A 163 7.13 29.81 -3.42
N ALA A 164 6.04 29.67 -2.67
CA ALA A 164 5.43 28.41 -2.31
C ALA A 164 3.93 28.58 -2.11
N THR A 165 3.13 27.60 -2.53
CA THR A 165 1.68 27.58 -2.32
C THR A 165 1.33 27.18 -0.89
N PHE A 166 2.18 26.34 -0.26
CA PHE A 166 2.02 25.92 1.14
C PHE A 166 3.38 25.66 1.80
N VAL A 167 3.38 25.63 3.13
CA VAL A 167 4.56 25.33 3.95
C VAL A 167 4.24 24.18 4.89
N VAL A 168 5.15 23.22 4.97
CA VAL A 168 5.09 22.13 5.95
C VAL A 168 6.12 22.40 7.03
N TYR A 169 5.66 22.48 8.27
CA TYR A 169 6.50 22.69 9.45
C TYR A 169 6.71 21.39 10.21
N CYS A 170 7.94 21.15 10.62
CA CYS A 170 8.29 20.11 11.59
C CYS A 170 8.91 20.76 12.82
N ASP A 171 8.23 20.70 13.95
CA ASP A 171 8.66 21.35 15.19
C ASP A 171 9.77 20.57 15.94
N LYS A 172 10.21 19.42 15.39
CA LYS A 172 11.32 18.64 15.89
C LYS A 172 12.45 18.56 14.87
N PRO A 173 13.71 18.51 15.33
CA PRO A 173 14.81 18.18 14.44
C PRO A 173 14.68 16.73 13.98
N ILE A 174 14.81 16.48 12.70
CA ILE A 174 14.74 15.15 12.09
C ILE A 174 15.97 14.91 11.23
N ALA A 175 16.37 13.65 11.13
CA ALA A 175 17.49 13.21 10.30
C ALA A 175 17.23 13.53 8.81
N GLU A 176 18.27 13.71 8.02
CA GLU A 176 18.19 14.04 6.60
C GLU A 176 17.44 12.95 5.81
N THR A 177 17.63 11.68 6.16
CA THR A 177 16.90 10.54 5.59
C THR A 177 15.39 10.66 5.81
N THR A 178 14.97 11.08 7.01
CA THR A 178 13.56 11.30 7.36
C THR A 178 13.01 12.52 6.62
N GLN A 179 13.81 13.60 6.46
CA GLN A 179 13.41 14.76 5.66
C GLN A 179 13.15 14.38 4.21
N ALA A 180 14.01 13.53 3.62
CA ALA A 180 13.82 13.02 2.27
C ALA A 180 12.56 12.17 2.14
N ALA A 181 12.25 11.33 3.14
CA ALA A 181 11.03 10.54 3.16
C ALA A 181 9.77 11.41 3.29
N VAL A 182 9.79 12.44 4.15
CA VAL A 182 8.71 13.43 4.27
C VAL A 182 8.52 14.18 2.96
N ALA A 183 9.60 14.61 2.31
CA ALA A 183 9.54 15.31 1.02
C ALA A 183 8.89 14.43 -0.06
N ARG A 184 9.26 13.14 -0.16
CA ARG A 184 8.60 12.19 -1.08
C ARG A 184 7.11 12.07 -0.81
N CYS A 185 6.71 11.93 0.44
CA CYS A 185 5.29 11.84 0.81
C CYS A 185 4.51 13.11 0.41
N ILE A 186 5.12 14.30 0.56
CA ILE A 186 4.52 15.56 0.12
C ILE A 186 4.37 15.59 -1.41
N GLU A 187 5.44 15.22 -2.15
CA GLU A 187 5.40 15.19 -3.62
C GLU A 187 4.30 14.29 -4.18
N GLN A 188 4.08 13.13 -3.55
CA GLN A 188 3.05 12.17 -3.94
C GLN A 188 1.62 12.64 -3.64
N SER A 189 1.47 13.47 -2.60
CA SER A 189 0.16 13.88 -2.09
C SER A 189 -0.28 15.28 -2.55
N LYS A 190 0.66 16.14 -2.95
CA LYS A 190 0.38 17.52 -3.37
C LYS A 190 -0.26 17.57 -4.77
N PRO A 191 -1.01 18.64 -5.08
CA PRO A 191 -1.40 18.94 -6.46
C PRO A 191 -0.17 19.23 -7.33
N VAL A 192 -0.22 18.86 -8.61
CA VAL A 192 0.90 19.02 -9.55
C VAL A 192 1.37 20.49 -9.67
N HIS A 193 0.42 21.44 -9.63
CA HIS A 193 0.68 22.86 -9.77
C HIS A 193 1.15 23.53 -8.46
N ALA A 194 1.06 22.82 -7.33
CA ALA A 194 1.41 23.40 -6.03
C ALA A 194 2.90 23.23 -5.75
N SER A 195 3.55 24.31 -5.34
CA SER A 195 4.90 24.33 -4.81
C SER A 195 4.86 24.36 -3.27
N TYR A 196 5.90 23.83 -2.63
CA TYR A 196 5.96 23.80 -1.17
C TYR A 196 7.34 24.13 -0.63
N ARG A 197 7.38 24.46 0.66
CA ARG A 197 8.62 24.54 1.45
C ARG A 197 8.49 23.65 2.67
N LEU A 198 9.52 22.85 2.93
CA LEU A 198 9.64 22.07 4.17
C LEU A 198 10.54 22.86 5.13
N ARG A 199 10.02 23.22 6.31
CA ARG A 199 10.74 23.89 7.38
C ARG A 199 10.89 22.95 8.57
N VAL A 200 12.13 22.56 8.84
CA VAL A 200 12.48 21.68 9.96
C VAL A 200 13.19 22.50 11.01
N LYS A 201 12.80 22.33 12.27
CA LYS A 201 13.48 22.99 13.40
C LYS A 201 14.92 22.52 13.48
N ALA A 202 15.87 23.46 13.49
CA ALA A 202 17.29 23.12 13.64
C ALA A 202 17.54 22.42 14.97
N ALA A 203 18.40 21.41 14.98
CA ALA A 203 18.90 20.83 16.23
C ALA A 203 19.60 21.92 17.02
N ARG A 204 19.21 22.10 18.29
CA ARG A 204 19.90 23.04 19.21
C ARG A 204 21.33 22.53 19.37
N LYS A 205 22.31 23.27 18.85
CA LYS A 205 23.72 22.99 19.08
C LYS A 205 23.93 22.95 20.60
N PRO A 206 24.53 21.90 21.18
CA PRO A 206 24.89 21.94 22.60
C PRO A 206 25.69 23.19 22.83
N ALA A 207 25.34 23.93 23.89
CA ALA A 207 26.11 25.09 24.32
C ALA A 207 27.54 24.60 24.54
N GLU A 208 28.48 25.23 23.82
CA GLU A 208 29.91 25.05 24.05
C GLU A 208 30.16 25.45 25.49
N GLU A 209 30.46 24.48 26.37
CA GLU A 209 30.89 24.74 27.73
C GLU A 209 32.19 25.53 27.61
N ASP A 210 32.13 26.79 28.02
CA ASP A 210 33.25 27.70 28.12
C ASP A 210 34.20 27.10 29.20
N PRO A 211 35.44 26.71 28.87
CA PRO A 211 36.38 26.23 29.87
C PRO A 211 36.84 27.41 30.73
N ALA A 212 36.45 27.39 31.99
CA ALA A 212 36.95 28.29 33.04
C ALA A 212 38.42 28.00 33.37
#